data_f675615052185b730328950a12840de9
#
_entry.id   f675615052185b730328950a12840de9
#
_cell.length_a   1.000
_cell.length_b   1.000
_cell.length_c   1.000
_cell.angle_alpha   90.00
_cell.angle_beta   90.00
_cell.angle_gamma   90.00
#
_symmetry.space_group_name_H-M   'P 1'
#
loop_
_entity.id
_entity.type
_entity.pdbx_description
1 polymer ?
#
loop_
_entity_poly.entity_id
_entity_poly.type
_entity_poly.pdbx_seq_one_letter_code
_entity_poly.pdbx_strand_id
1 'polypeptide(L)'
;YMRDVHIHIERGNYTKEWIDRFVEQAMNMGLEEIYLLEHSHRFKEFAPMYSSVCKFSEYQQSWYNKRTGLAIKQFTNLIDEMKMHHFPIKIRWGLEICYFPEYEQLISEILKSYNFDFATGSIHWVNGFGFDHKKEFWNGVDVEHLYNQYYECMIKLVKSDLFTGLAHPDSIKCFDFLPPQNLSNVYFDLANQLNLHNMYIE
;
A
#
# COMPACT_ATOMS: atom_id res chain seq x y z
N TYR A 1 -16.92 -15.62 9.56
CA TYR A 1 -15.60 -15.06 9.90
C TYR A 1 -15.42 -13.74 9.17
N MET A 2 -15.48 -12.62 9.92
CA MET A 2 -15.41 -11.27 9.35
C MET A 2 -14.08 -10.61 9.71
N ARG A 3 -13.41 -10.01 8.71
CA ARG A 3 -12.11 -9.35 8.87
C ARG A 3 -12.01 -8.07 8.05
N ASP A 4 -11.19 -7.14 8.53
CA ASP A 4 -10.73 -5.98 7.78
C ASP A 4 -9.24 -6.14 7.50
N VAL A 5 -8.86 -6.10 6.23
CA VAL A 5 -7.50 -6.41 5.78
C VAL A 5 -6.64 -5.18 5.46
N HIS A 6 -7.17 -3.95 5.71
CA HIS A 6 -6.46 -2.72 5.34
C HIS A 6 -6.75 -1.55 6.30
N ILE A 7 -6.01 -1.49 7.41
CA ILE A 7 -6.19 -0.43 8.42
C ILE A 7 -4.86 0.24 8.71
N HIS A 8 -4.77 1.53 8.39
CA HIS A 8 -3.60 2.35 8.70
C HIS A 8 -3.60 2.87 10.14
N ILE A 9 -2.45 2.77 10.81
CA ILE A 9 -2.28 3.26 12.18
C ILE A 9 -1.54 4.60 12.28
N GLU A 10 -1.17 5.19 11.17
CA GLU A 10 -0.22 6.30 11.02
C GLU A 10 -0.66 7.65 11.64
N ARG A 11 -1.91 7.79 12.07
CA ARG A 11 -2.42 9.04 12.66
C ARG A 11 -2.23 9.15 14.17
N GLY A 12 -1.62 8.16 14.79
CA GLY A 12 -1.36 8.14 16.23
C GLY A 12 0.06 7.72 16.57
N ASN A 13 0.39 7.80 17.85
CA ASN A 13 1.66 7.34 18.36
C ASN A 13 1.70 5.81 18.40
N TYR A 14 2.90 5.23 18.33
CA TYR A 14 3.11 3.79 18.47
C TYR A 14 3.01 3.37 19.94
N THR A 15 1.76 3.30 20.44
CA THR A 15 1.43 2.93 21.82
C THR A 15 0.32 1.89 21.85
N LYS A 16 0.27 1.12 22.96
CA LYS A 16 -0.80 0.15 23.18
C LYS A 16 -2.18 0.81 23.18
N GLU A 17 -2.31 1.97 23.81
CA GLU A 17 -3.57 2.72 23.88
C GLU A 17 -4.10 3.10 22.50
N TRP A 18 -3.19 3.39 21.55
CA TRP A 18 -3.58 3.65 20.17
C TRP A 18 -4.10 2.38 19.48
N ILE A 19 -3.43 1.26 19.68
CA ILE A 19 -3.86 -0.03 19.13
C ILE A 19 -5.16 -0.51 19.76
N ASP A 20 -5.35 -0.34 21.06
CA ASP A 20 -6.58 -0.70 21.77
C ASP A 20 -7.82 -0.04 21.14
N ARG A 21 -7.72 1.18 20.62
CA ARG A 21 -8.82 1.87 19.95
C ARG A 21 -9.27 1.16 18.65
N PHE A 22 -8.32 0.62 17.89
CA PHE A 22 -8.66 -0.18 16.70
C PHE A 22 -9.30 -1.51 17.09
N VAL A 23 -8.80 -2.16 18.13
CA VAL A 23 -9.37 -3.40 18.65
C VAL A 23 -10.79 -3.19 19.15
N GLU A 24 -11.03 -2.15 19.95
CA GLU A 24 -12.38 -1.80 20.44
C GLU A 24 -13.35 -1.54 19.29
N GLN A 25 -12.94 -0.75 18.29
CA GLN A 25 -13.78 -0.47 17.13
C GLN A 25 -14.06 -1.74 16.31
N ALA A 26 -13.06 -2.59 16.12
CA ALA A 26 -13.21 -3.86 15.42
C ALA A 26 -14.23 -4.78 16.13
N MET A 27 -14.14 -4.87 17.45
CA MET A 27 -15.11 -5.63 18.27
C MET A 27 -16.53 -5.09 18.13
N ASN A 28 -16.69 -3.76 18.18
CA ASN A 28 -17.99 -3.11 18.02
C ASN A 28 -18.60 -3.37 16.64
N MET A 29 -17.78 -3.60 15.62
CA MET A 29 -18.20 -3.97 14.27
C MET A 29 -18.34 -5.47 14.05
N GLY A 30 -18.05 -6.31 15.06
CA GLY A 30 -18.12 -7.76 14.98
C GLY A 30 -17.01 -8.40 14.17
N LEU A 31 -15.86 -7.71 14.02
CA LEU A 31 -14.69 -8.25 13.34
C LEU A 31 -13.95 -9.22 14.27
N GLU A 32 -13.47 -10.31 13.71
CA GLU A 32 -12.69 -11.34 14.41
C GLU A 32 -11.19 -11.24 14.12
N GLU A 33 -10.82 -10.55 13.04
CA GLU A 33 -9.43 -10.32 12.62
C GLU A 33 -9.27 -8.96 11.96
N ILE A 34 -8.18 -8.25 12.26
CA ILE A 34 -7.80 -6.99 11.62
C ILE A 34 -6.34 -7.04 11.14
N TYR A 35 -6.08 -6.37 10.03
CA TYR A 35 -4.75 -6.20 9.47
C TYR A 35 -4.31 -4.74 9.65
N LEU A 36 -3.37 -4.53 10.56
CA LEU A 36 -2.80 -3.20 10.84
C LEU A 36 -1.52 -3.02 10.03
N LEU A 37 -1.42 -1.90 9.34
CA LEU A 37 -0.33 -1.63 8.42
C LEU A 37 0.11 -0.17 8.43
N GLU A 38 1.28 0.04 7.85
CA GLU A 38 1.89 1.34 7.57
C GLU A 38 2.29 1.46 6.11
N HIS A 39 2.26 2.68 5.58
CA HIS A 39 2.78 2.95 4.24
C HIS A 39 4.30 2.91 4.19
N SER A 40 4.85 2.34 3.12
CA SER A 40 6.30 2.32 2.88
C SER A 40 6.94 3.71 2.81
N HIS A 41 6.22 4.75 2.35
CA HIS A 41 6.77 6.10 2.27
C HIS A 41 7.10 6.72 3.64
N ARG A 42 6.60 6.16 4.73
CA ARG A 42 6.90 6.65 6.08
C ARG A 42 8.32 6.30 6.53
N PHE A 43 8.91 5.25 5.98
CA PHE A 43 10.17 4.67 6.45
C PHE A 43 11.35 5.08 5.57
N LYS A 44 12.41 5.53 6.22
CA LYS A 44 13.65 5.95 5.56
C LYS A 44 14.33 4.83 4.77
N GLU A 45 14.10 3.56 5.13
CA GLU A 45 14.64 2.40 4.43
C GLU A 45 14.10 2.27 3.01
N PHE A 46 12.88 2.77 2.77
CA PHE A 46 12.27 2.82 1.44
C PHE A 46 12.55 4.12 0.65
N ALA A 47 13.31 5.07 1.22
CA ALA A 47 13.52 6.38 0.61
C ALA A 47 14.02 6.36 -0.85
N PRO A 48 14.91 5.44 -1.28
CA PRO A 48 15.35 5.37 -2.67
C PRO A 48 14.21 5.23 -3.68
N MET A 49 13.12 4.52 -3.32
CA MET A 49 11.96 4.28 -4.19
C MET A 49 11.21 5.56 -4.56
N TYR A 50 11.29 6.59 -3.71
CA TYR A 50 10.54 7.84 -3.88
C TYR A 50 11.31 8.93 -4.63
N SER A 51 12.47 8.61 -5.19
CA SER A 51 13.29 9.57 -5.95
C SER A 51 12.55 10.18 -7.16
N SER A 52 11.86 9.35 -7.95
CA SER A 52 11.05 9.80 -9.09
C SER A 52 9.86 10.65 -8.66
N VAL A 53 9.23 10.31 -7.55
CA VAL A 53 8.12 11.05 -6.94
C VAL A 53 8.57 12.46 -6.55
N CYS A 54 9.71 12.57 -5.84
CA CYS A 54 10.25 13.85 -5.41
C CYS A 54 10.71 14.74 -6.57
N LYS A 55 11.25 14.13 -7.63
CA LYS A 55 11.71 14.86 -8.83
C LYS A 55 10.57 15.32 -9.73
N PHE A 56 9.39 14.73 -9.61
CA PHE A 56 8.28 15.04 -10.49
C PHE A 56 7.72 16.45 -10.31
N SER A 57 7.58 16.90 -9.05
CA SER A 57 7.13 18.25 -8.72
C SER A 57 7.50 18.67 -7.30
N GLU A 58 7.61 19.97 -7.07
CA GLU A 58 7.83 20.53 -5.72
C GLU A 58 6.71 20.13 -4.75
N TYR A 59 5.48 20.02 -5.25
CA TYR A 59 4.35 19.56 -4.44
C TYR A 59 4.58 18.16 -3.91
N GLN A 60 4.94 17.20 -4.78
CA GLN A 60 5.18 15.82 -4.38
C GLN A 60 6.41 15.68 -3.47
N GLN A 61 7.46 16.44 -3.74
CA GLN A 61 8.62 16.51 -2.84
C GLN A 61 8.22 16.99 -1.44
N SER A 62 7.46 18.10 -1.35
CA SER A 62 6.96 18.63 -0.07
C SER A 62 6.03 17.64 0.63
N TRP A 63 5.16 16.96 -0.13
CA TRP A 63 4.26 15.93 0.39
C TRP A 63 5.04 14.77 1.03
N TYR A 64 6.07 14.26 0.33
CA TYR A 64 6.92 13.18 0.81
C TYR A 64 7.72 13.58 2.05
N ASN A 65 8.39 14.73 2.01
CA ASN A 65 9.23 15.22 3.11
C ASN A 65 8.47 15.39 4.44
N LYS A 66 7.17 15.69 4.37
CA LYS A 66 6.31 15.83 5.56
C LYS A 66 5.89 14.49 6.18
N ARG A 67 6.07 13.38 5.48
CA ARG A 67 5.52 12.06 5.88
C ARG A 67 6.58 11.01 6.16
N THR A 68 7.75 11.16 5.56
CA THR A 68 8.87 10.22 5.72
C THR A 68 9.68 10.49 6.99
N GLY A 69 10.62 9.59 7.31
CA GLY A 69 11.65 9.81 8.32
C GLY A 69 11.65 8.83 9.49
N LEU A 70 10.63 7.99 9.61
CA LEU A 70 10.64 6.90 10.60
C LEU A 70 11.62 5.81 10.18
N ALA A 71 12.21 5.12 11.16
CA ALA A 71 12.89 3.85 10.92
C ALA A 71 11.88 2.70 11.04
N ILE A 72 11.98 1.69 10.18
CA ILE A 72 11.14 0.48 10.27
C ILE A 72 11.23 -0.14 11.67
N LYS A 73 12.41 -0.07 12.30
CA LYS A 73 12.63 -0.59 13.66
C LYS A 73 11.66 -0.01 14.70
N GLN A 74 11.20 1.23 14.53
CA GLN A 74 10.21 1.82 15.42
C GLN A 74 8.87 1.09 15.32
N PHE A 75 8.45 0.75 14.10
CA PHE A 75 7.22 -0.01 13.87
C PHE A 75 7.35 -1.47 14.31
N THR A 76 8.47 -2.13 14.02
CA THR A 76 8.66 -3.52 14.47
C THR A 76 8.80 -3.63 15.98
N ASN A 77 9.34 -2.63 16.67
CA ASN A 77 9.35 -2.59 18.14
C ASN A 77 7.92 -2.52 18.71
N LEU A 78 7.02 -1.72 18.09
CA LEU A 78 5.61 -1.73 18.46
C LEU A 78 5.00 -3.13 18.26
N ILE A 79 5.26 -3.76 17.12
CA ILE A 79 4.75 -5.12 16.82
C ILE A 79 5.22 -6.11 17.88
N ASP A 80 6.52 -6.10 18.23
CA ASP A 80 7.10 -6.99 19.23
C ASP A 80 6.47 -6.77 20.60
N GLU A 81 6.23 -5.51 20.99
CA GLU A 81 5.52 -5.16 22.23
C GLU A 81 4.07 -5.67 22.20
N MET A 82 3.33 -5.41 21.12
CA MET A 82 1.93 -5.83 21.01
C MET A 82 1.76 -7.35 21.00
N LYS A 83 2.71 -8.10 20.45
CA LYS A 83 2.71 -9.57 20.48
C LYS A 83 2.85 -10.16 21.88
N MET A 84 3.30 -9.37 22.86
CA MET A 84 3.33 -9.80 24.28
C MET A 84 1.97 -9.64 24.99
N HIS A 85 1.02 -8.95 24.38
CA HIS A 85 -0.32 -8.74 24.93
C HIS A 85 -1.32 -9.73 24.33
N HIS A 86 -2.36 -10.05 25.11
CA HIS A 86 -3.50 -10.83 24.63
C HIS A 86 -4.61 -9.87 24.18
N PHE A 87 -5.03 -10.01 22.93
CA PHE A 87 -6.16 -9.28 22.37
C PHE A 87 -7.35 -10.21 22.13
N PRO A 88 -8.61 -9.72 22.25
CA PRO A 88 -9.81 -10.53 22.05
C PRO A 88 -10.07 -10.89 20.59
N ILE A 89 -9.38 -10.23 19.64
CA ILE A 89 -9.42 -10.47 18.21
C ILE A 89 -8.02 -10.75 17.69
N LYS A 90 -7.92 -11.33 16.51
CA LYS A 90 -6.63 -11.58 15.87
C LYS A 90 -6.13 -10.32 15.18
N ILE A 91 -4.86 -9.97 15.42
CA ILE A 91 -4.19 -8.85 14.77
C ILE A 91 -3.09 -9.40 13.86
N ARG A 92 -3.07 -8.95 12.62
CA ARG A 92 -1.99 -9.13 11.66
C ARG A 92 -1.25 -7.82 11.46
N TRP A 93 0.06 -7.91 11.30
CA TRP A 93 0.93 -6.74 11.19
C TRP A 93 1.67 -6.76 9.86
N GLY A 94 1.60 -5.68 9.10
CA GLY A 94 2.21 -5.63 7.79
C GLY A 94 2.48 -4.25 7.25
N LEU A 95 2.77 -4.20 5.96
CA LEU A 95 3.06 -2.97 5.23
C LEU A 95 2.17 -2.87 3.99
N GLU A 96 1.74 -1.66 3.67
CA GLU A 96 1.36 -1.29 2.32
C GLU A 96 2.57 -0.68 1.62
N ILE A 97 3.08 -1.40 0.63
CA ILE A 97 4.27 -1.00 -0.11
C ILE A 97 3.85 -0.47 -1.47
N CYS A 98 4.12 0.82 -1.72
CA CYS A 98 3.98 1.36 -3.06
C CYS A 98 5.01 0.71 -3.99
N TYR A 99 4.51 0.07 -5.04
CA TYR A 99 5.35 -0.70 -5.94
C TYR A 99 5.98 0.16 -7.03
N PHE A 100 7.29 0.02 -7.16
CA PHE A 100 8.10 0.59 -8.23
C PHE A 100 8.93 -0.55 -8.82
N PRO A 101 8.70 -0.94 -10.09
CA PRO A 101 9.32 -2.13 -10.68
C PRO A 101 10.85 -2.17 -10.58
N GLU A 102 11.49 -1.01 -10.68
CA GLU A 102 12.95 -0.85 -10.60
C GLU A 102 13.52 -1.10 -9.20
N TYR A 103 12.67 -1.22 -8.17
CA TYR A 103 13.08 -1.41 -6.78
C TYR A 103 12.66 -2.75 -6.17
N GLU A 104 12.30 -3.74 -6.98
CA GLU A 104 11.91 -5.07 -6.49
C GLU A 104 12.96 -5.70 -5.58
N GLN A 105 14.25 -5.54 -5.92
CA GLN A 105 15.34 -6.04 -5.08
C GLN A 105 15.33 -5.38 -3.69
N LEU A 106 15.22 -4.06 -3.61
CA LEU A 106 15.15 -3.33 -2.34
C LEU A 106 13.96 -3.77 -1.50
N ILE A 107 12.78 -3.90 -2.12
CA ILE A 107 11.56 -4.37 -1.45
C ILE A 107 11.79 -5.78 -0.89
N SER A 108 12.34 -6.69 -1.69
CA SER A 108 12.64 -8.06 -1.27
C SER A 108 13.62 -8.10 -0.09
N GLU A 109 14.69 -7.31 -0.13
CA GLU A 109 15.68 -7.24 0.95
C GLU A 109 15.07 -6.74 2.25
N ILE A 110 14.22 -5.71 2.19
CA ILE A 110 13.53 -5.17 3.37
C ILE A 110 12.55 -6.21 3.93
N LEU A 111 11.71 -6.82 3.08
CA LEU A 111 10.75 -7.83 3.52
C LEU A 111 11.42 -9.07 4.14
N LYS A 112 12.61 -9.44 3.68
CA LYS A 112 13.38 -10.53 4.29
C LYS A 112 14.07 -10.16 5.61
N SER A 113 14.32 -8.86 5.81
CA SER A 113 15.01 -8.36 7.00
C SER A 113 14.09 -8.17 8.21
N TYR A 114 12.78 -8.09 7.98
CA TYR A 114 11.78 -7.86 9.02
C TYR A 114 10.65 -8.88 8.94
N ASN A 115 10.15 -9.31 10.09
CA ASN A 115 9.12 -10.35 10.18
C ASN A 115 7.71 -9.74 10.21
N PHE A 116 7.17 -9.43 9.04
CA PHE A 116 5.76 -9.02 8.87
C PHE A 116 4.87 -10.23 8.59
N ASP A 117 3.61 -10.18 9.05
CA ASP A 117 2.62 -11.22 8.79
C ASP A 117 2.11 -11.18 7.33
N PHE A 118 2.18 -10.01 6.69
CA PHE A 118 1.77 -9.78 5.30
C PHE A 118 2.46 -8.54 4.71
N ALA A 119 2.43 -8.45 3.39
CA ALA A 119 2.77 -7.26 2.64
C ALA A 119 1.75 -7.07 1.52
N THR A 120 1.08 -5.92 1.50
CA THR A 120 0.13 -5.54 0.45
C THR A 120 0.82 -4.59 -0.52
N GLY A 121 0.77 -4.91 -1.80
CA GLY A 121 1.30 -4.04 -2.87
C GLY A 121 0.25 -3.05 -3.35
N SER A 122 0.65 -1.81 -3.56
CA SER A 122 -0.21 -0.74 -4.09
C SER A 122 0.48 0.06 -5.19
N ILE A 123 -0.29 0.81 -5.97
CA ILE A 123 0.21 1.76 -6.95
C ILE A 123 -0.43 3.11 -6.69
N HIS A 124 0.37 4.11 -6.33
CA HIS A 124 -0.02 5.50 -6.13
C HIS A 124 0.65 6.45 -7.12
N TRP A 125 1.75 6.01 -7.74
CA TRP A 125 2.49 6.78 -8.72
C TRP A 125 2.76 5.95 -9.97
N VAL A 126 2.56 6.57 -11.13
CA VAL A 126 2.92 6.01 -12.43
C VAL A 126 3.94 6.96 -13.07
N ASN A 127 5.15 6.49 -13.34
CA ASN A 127 6.26 7.31 -13.84
C ASN A 127 6.48 8.61 -13.04
N GLY A 128 6.37 8.51 -11.71
CA GLY A 128 6.50 9.65 -10.80
C GLY A 128 5.23 10.50 -10.63
N PHE A 129 4.21 10.33 -11.47
CA PHE A 129 2.95 11.07 -11.36
C PHE A 129 2.02 10.45 -10.29
N GLY A 130 1.72 11.22 -9.24
CA GLY A 130 0.76 10.87 -8.20
C GLY A 130 -0.66 11.22 -8.63
N PHE A 131 -1.36 10.25 -9.16
CA PHE A 131 -2.71 10.43 -9.74
C PHE A 131 -3.79 10.73 -8.69
N ASP A 132 -3.55 10.41 -7.42
CA ASP A 132 -4.49 10.57 -6.30
C ASP A 132 -4.24 11.83 -5.44
N HIS A 133 -3.25 12.63 -5.79
CA HIS A 133 -2.91 13.83 -5.02
C HIS A 133 -3.93 14.95 -5.16
N LYS A 134 -4.19 15.39 -6.39
CA LYS A 134 -5.13 16.48 -6.70
C LYS A 134 -5.74 16.33 -8.08
N LYS A 135 -7.04 16.63 -8.18
CA LYS A 135 -7.78 16.60 -9.44
C LYS A 135 -7.17 17.50 -10.53
N GLU A 136 -6.69 18.68 -10.13
CA GLU A 136 -6.11 19.67 -11.05
C GLU A 136 -4.84 19.17 -11.75
N PHE A 137 -4.13 18.20 -11.16
CA PHE A 137 -2.92 17.63 -11.77
C PHE A 137 -3.21 16.76 -13.00
N TRP A 138 -4.47 16.40 -13.21
CA TRP A 138 -4.91 15.67 -14.39
C TRP A 138 -5.10 16.56 -15.63
N ASN A 139 -4.99 17.89 -15.50
CA ASN A 139 -5.10 18.78 -16.65
C ASN A 139 -3.99 18.47 -17.67
N GLY A 140 -4.41 18.10 -18.90
CA GLY A 140 -3.50 17.75 -20.00
C GLY A 140 -2.90 16.34 -19.92
N VAL A 141 -3.33 15.50 -18.98
CA VAL A 141 -2.92 14.09 -18.91
C VAL A 141 -3.62 13.28 -19.98
N ASP A 142 -2.85 12.45 -20.70
CA ASP A 142 -3.39 11.40 -21.54
C ASP A 142 -3.93 10.26 -20.66
N VAL A 143 -5.24 10.28 -20.45
CA VAL A 143 -5.94 9.36 -19.55
C VAL A 143 -5.80 7.91 -20.02
N GLU A 144 -5.95 7.64 -21.32
CA GLU A 144 -5.83 6.30 -21.88
C GLU A 144 -4.44 5.73 -21.65
N HIS A 145 -3.41 6.51 -21.97
CA HIS A 145 -2.03 6.11 -21.80
C HIS A 145 -1.69 5.86 -20.31
N LEU A 146 -2.15 6.73 -19.40
CA LEU A 146 -1.92 6.59 -17.98
C LEU A 146 -2.56 5.30 -17.42
N TYR A 147 -3.79 4.98 -17.83
CA TYR A 147 -4.46 3.74 -17.41
C TYR A 147 -3.74 2.49 -17.92
N ASN A 148 -3.26 2.51 -19.16
CA ASN A 148 -2.47 1.40 -19.70
C ASN A 148 -1.21 1.18 -18.85
N GLN A 149 -0.45 2.23 -18.55
CA GLN A 149 0.76 2.14 -17.71
C GLN A 149 0.45 1.70 -16.28
N TYR A 150 -0.67 2.18 -15.71
CA TYR A 150 -1.11 1.79 -14.37
C TYR A 150 -1.37 0.28 -14.27
N TYR A 151 -2.13 -0.30 -15.20
CA TYR A 151 -2.43 -1.72 -15.18
C TYR A 151 -1.26 -2.60 -15.61
N GLU A 152 -0.39 -2.13 -16.51
CA GLU A 152 0.88 -2.80 -16.81
C GLU A 152 1.76 -2.90 -15.55
N CYS A 153 1.86 -1.81 -14.79
CA CYS A 153 2.58 -1.79 -13.52
C CYS A 153 1.95 -2.76 -12.51
N MET A 154 0.62 -2.80 -12.42
CA MET A 154 -0.12 -3.68 -11.54
C MET A 154 0.10 -5.17 -11.85
N ILE A 155 0.12 -5.54 -13.12
CA ILE A 155 0.45 -6.91 -13.55
C ILE A 155 1.90 -7.26 -13.17
N LYS A 156 2.85 -6.33 -13.30
CA LYS A 156 4.24 -6.54 -12.83
C LYS A 156 4.29 -6.74 -11.33
N LEU A 157 3.54 -5.93 -10.56
CA LEU A 157 3.42 -6.07 -9.11
C LEU A 157 2.99 -7.49 -8.73
N VAL A 158 1.92 -8.00 -9.34
CA VAL A 158 1.41 -9.36 -9.05
C VAL A 158 2.45 -10.42 -9.41
N LYS A 159 3.11 -10.29 -10.58
CA LYS A 159 4.13 -11.23 -11.05
C LYS A 159 5.45 -11.18 -10.29
N SER A 160 5.68 -10.16 -9.47
CA SER A 160 6.91 -10.03 -8.68
C SER A 160 7.05 -11.07 -7.56
N ASP A 161 5.95 -11.70 -7.15
CA ASP A 161 5.87 -12.63 -6.00
C ASP A 161 6.33 -12.01 -4.66
N LEU A 162 6.33 -10.68 -4.56
CA LEU A 162 6.77 -9.96 -3.36
C LEU A 162 5.64 -9.77 -2.34
N PHE A 163 4.38 -9.88 -2.77
CA PHE A 163 3.22 -9.45 -2.00
C PHE A 163 2.24 -10.59 -1.76
N THR A 164 1.53 -10.50 -0.64
CA THR A 164 0.43 -11.42 -0.29
C THR A 164 -0.92 -10.91 -0.76
N GLY A 165 -1.04 -9.61 -1.02
CA GLY A 165 -2.28 -8.96 -1.46
C GLY A 165 -2.04 -7.77 -2.38
N LEU A 166 -3.09 -7.41 -3.12
CA LEU A 166 -3.17 -6.24 -3.97
C LEU A 166 -4.17 -5.25 -3.37
N ALA A 167 -3.70 -4.03 -3.07
CA ALA A 167 -4.54 -2.97 -2.54
C ALA A 167 -5.25 -2.19 -3.66
N HIS A 168 -6.51 -1.81 -3.42
CA HIS A 168 -7.32 -0.84 -4.17
C HIS A 168 -6.96 -0.73 -5.67
N PRO A 169 -7.19 -1.78 -6.49
CA PRO A 169 -6.74 -1.85 -7.89
C PRO A 169 -7.42 -0.86 -8.84
N ASP A 170 -8.38 -0.10 -8.35
CA ASP A 170 -9.11 0.92 -9.10
C ASP A 170 -8.92 2.34 -8.54
N SER A 171 -7.94 2.54 -7.64
CA SER A 171 -7.66 3.85 -7.03
C SER A 171 -7.39 4.96 -8.05
N ILE A 172 -6.91 4.63 -9.25
CA ILE A 172 -6.72 5.57 -10.36
C ILE A 172 -8.03 6.29 -10.75
N LYS A 173 -9.20 5.74 -10.41
CA LYS A 173 -10.51 6.33 -10.69
C LYS A 173 -10.94 7.42 -9.70
N CYS A 174 -10.11 7.72 -8.69
CA CYS A 174 -10.47 8.56 -7.55
C CYS A 174 -11.01 9.96 -7.88
N PHE A 175 -10.71 10.50 -9.07
CA PHE A 175 -11.18 11.80 -9.54
C PHE A 175 -12.13 11.72 -10.75
N ASP A 176 -12.66 10.55 -11.06
CA ASP A 176 -13.60 10.27 -12.16
C ASP A 176 -13.05 10.54 -13.58
N PHE A 177 -11.73 10.58 -13.74
CA PHE A 177 -11.13 10.55 -15.07
C PHE A 177 -11.10 9.10 -15.56
N LEU A 178 -12.06 8.74 -16.40
CA LEU A 178 -12.20 7.38 -16.91
C LEU A 178 -11.62 7.27 -18.33
N PRO A 179 -10.98 6.14 -18.66
CA PRO A 179 -10.43 5.92 -19.98
C PRO A 179 -11.55 5.62 -20.98
N PRO A 180 -11.36 5.96 -22.27
CA PRO A 180 -12.34 5.65 -23.32
C PRO A 180 -12.38 4.15 -23.66
N GLN A 181 -11.29 3.40 -23.42
CA GLN A 181 -11.19 1.98 -23.76
C GLN A 181 -11.95 1.08 -22.78
N ASN A 182 -12.36 -0.08 -23.28
CA ASN A 182 -12.92 -1.14 -22.45
C ASN A 182 -11.81 -1.88 -21.70
N LEU A 183 -11.90 -1.93 -20.36
CA LEU A 183 -10.91 -2.56 -19.49
C LEU A 183 -11.22 -4.04 -19.14
N SER A 184 -12.27 -4.63 -19.69
CA SER A 184 -12.69 -5.99 -19.33
C SER A 184 -11.59 -7.04 -19.49
N ASN A 185 -10.81 -6.97 -20.58
CA ASN A 185 -9.69 -7.89 -20.80
C ASN A 185 -8.59 -7.69 -19.77
N VAL A 186 -8.29 -6.44 -19.43
CA VAL A 186 -7.27 -6.10 -18.40
C VAL A 186 -7.68 -6.65 -17.03
N TYR A 187 -8.96 -6.50 -16.65
CA TYR A 187 -9.49 -7.04 -15.40
C TYR A 187 -9.46 -8.57 -15.38
N PHE A 188 -9.78 -9.21 -16.50
CA PHE A 188 -9.71 -10.66 -16.63
C PHE A 188 -8.26 -11.15 -16.47
N ASP A 189 -7.30 -10.51 -17.13
CA ASP A 189 -5.88 -10.85 -17.03
C ASP A 189 -5.36 -10.63 -15.60
N LEU A 190 -5.73 -9.52 -14.96
CA LEU A 190 -5.37 -9.24 -13.58
C LEU A 190 -5.91 -10.32 -12.62
N ALA A 191 -7.19 -10.68 -12.77
CA ALA A 191 -7.81 -11.73 -11.95
C ALA A 191 -7.11 -13.07 -12.11
N ASN A 192 -6.75 -13.44 -13.34
CA ASN A 192 -5.99 -14.66 -13.63
C ASN A 192 -4.60 -14.63 -12.97
N GLN A 193 -3.88 -13.51 -13.06
CA GLN A 193 -2.57 -13.38 -12.43
C GLN A 193 -2.67 -13.45 -10.91
N LEU A 194 -3.64 -12.78 -10.29
CA LEU A 194 -3.88 -12.87 -8.85
C LEU A 194 -4.12 -14.31 -8.38
N ASN A 195 -4.93 -15.05 -9.14
CA ASN A 195 -5.18 -16.45 -8.85
C ASN A 195 -3.91 -17.31 -8.99
N LEU A 196 -3.14 -17.13 -10.07
CA LEU A 196 -1.88 -17.87 -10.29
C LEU A 196 -0.84 -17.62 -9.19
N HIS A 197 -0.78 -16.40 -8.66
CA HIS A 197 0.16 -15.98 -7.61
C HIS A 197 -0.43 -16.09 -6.20
N ASN A 198 -1.64 -16.64 -6.05
CA ASN A 198 -2.33 -16.83 -4.76
C ASN A 198 -2.40 -15.55 -3.91
N MET A 199 -2.66 -14.43 -4.55
CA MET A 199 -2.82 -13.13 -3.89
C MET A 199 -4.30 -12.83 -3.62
N TYR A 200 -4.59 -12.24 -2.44
CA TYR A 200 -5.89 -11.64 -2.21
C TYR A 200 -5.97 -10.24 -2.87
N ILE A 201 -7.17 -9.76 -3.06
CA ILE A 201 -7.47 -8.41 -3.56
C ILE A 201 -8.44 -7.72 -2.61
N GLU A 202 -8.29 -6.44 -2.43
CA GLU A 202 -9.15 -5.59 -1.60
C GLU A 202 -10.18 -4.83 -2.44
#